data_829cec3085108b0adbbf5971c72cb35e
#
_entry.id   829cec3085108b0adbbf5971c72cb35e
#
_cell.length_a   1.000
_cell.length_b   1.000
_cell.length_c   1.000
_cell.angle_alpha   90.00
_cell.angle_beta   90.00
_cell.angle_gamma   90.00
#
_symmetry.space_group_name_H-M   'P 1'
#
loop_
_entity.id
_entity.type
_entity.pdbx_description
1 polymer ?
#
loop_
_entity_poly.entity_id
_entity_poly.type
_entity_poly.pdbx_seq_one_letter_code
_entity_poly.pdbx_strand_id
1 'polypeptide(L)'
;SPWFRVLAIKGKGETMQPTLAYIENLARQSGAILRAGYNTEHQVGYKGEIDLVTEIDHQSEAYLLGEVQRDFPEHHIFSEESGIIQGNIENIWYIDPLDGTVNYAHHVPVFCVSIGYALHGQLALGAVYDPLRDEMFTAECGQGAYLNGKRLNVSATSELKRSLLVTGFPYDTWNTKLDNFANFEKLGKLTQGV
;
A
#
# COMPACT_ATOMS: atom_id res chain seq x y z
N SER A 1 -0.97 22.95 -11.27
CA SER A 1 -1.45 24.08 -10.48
C SER A 1 -0.61 24.18 -9.19
N PRO A 2 0.01 25.35 -8.83
CA PRO A 2 1.00 25.42 -7.74
C PRO A 2 0.42 25.48 -6.33
N TRP A 3 -0.82 25.12 -6.07
CA TRP A 3 -1.55 25.50 -4.87
C TRP A 3 -1.74 24.42 -3.79
N PHE A 4 -1.16 23.21 -3.92
CA PHE A 4 -1.26 22.19 -2.87
C PHE A 4 0.09 21.56 -2.51
N ARG A 5 1.07 22.39 -2.12
CA ARG A 5 2.12 21.94 -1.23
C ARG A 5 1.62 22.15 0.21
N VAL A 6 0.85 21.21 0.73
CA VAL A 6 0.64 21.12 2.18
C VAL A 6 1.91 20.53 2.76
N LEU A 7 2.80 21.44 3.10
CA LEU A 7 4.15 21.20 3.56
C LEU A 7 4.14 20.61 4.97
N ALA A 8 5.10 19.78 5.20
CA ALA A 8 5.59 19.26 6.46
C ALA A 8 5.66 20.29 7.57
N ILE A 9 5.35 19.87 8.80
CA ILE A 9 5.49 20.67 10.02
C ILE A 9 6.94 20.54 10.50
N LYS A 10 7.65 21.67 10.60
CA LYS A 10 9.02 21.72 11.14
C LYS A 10 9.00 22.22 12.58
N GLY A 11 9.28 21.32 13.53
CA GLY A 11 9.70 21.71 14.88
C GLY A 11 11.15 22.24 14.88
N LYS A 12 11.53 23.06 15.84
CA LYS A 12 12.93 23.53 15.97
C LYS A 12 13.83 22.33 16.31
N GLY A 13 14.64 21.87 15.34
CA GLY A 13 15.61 20.77 15.50
C GLY A 13 15.09 19.38 15.10
N GLU A 14 13.84 19.26 14.61
CA GLU A 14 13.28 18.00 14.11
C GLU A 14 13.40 17.88 12.59
N THR A 15 13.61 16.63 12.11
CA THR A 15 13.50 16.30 10.69
C THR A 15 12.09 16.60 10.20
N MET A 16 11.97 17.08 8.97
CA MET A 16 10.68 17.38 8.35
C MET A 16 9.85 16.09 8.25
N GLN A 17 8.60 16.10 8.71
CA GLN A 17 7.71 14.95 8.70
C GLN A 17 6.59 15.13 7.66
N PRO A 18 6.13 14.05 7.00
CA PRO A 18 5.00 14.14 6.09
C PRO A 18 3.70 14.40 6.83
N THR A 19 2.74 14.99 6.13
CA THR A 19 1.35 15.08 6.58
C THR A 19 0.51 13.98 5.94
N LEU A 20 -0.66 13.64 6.53
CA LEU A 20 -1.59 12.71 5.93
C LEU A 20 -2.03 13.18 4.52
N ALA A 21 -2.30 14.46 4.34
CA ALA A 21 -2.64 15.04 3.04
C ALA A 21 -1.53 14.88 1.98
N TYR A 22 -0.26 14.91 2.39
CA TYR A 22 0.86 14.63 1.49
C TYR A 22 0.83 13.18 1.02
N ILE A 23 0.64 12.22 1.94
CA ILE A 23 0.57 10.79 1.61
C ILE A 23 -0.65 10.47 0.73
N GLU A 24 -1.81 11.07 1.03
CA GLU A 24 -3.01 10.95 0.18
C GLU A 24 -2.75 11.44 -1.25
N ASN A 25 -2.07 12.58 -1.40
CA ASN A 25 -1.73 13.11 -2.72
C ASN A 25 -0.78 12.17 -3.48
N LEU A 26 0.25 11.64 -2.81
CA LEU A 26 1.15 10.65 -3.40
C LEU A 26 0.38 9.43 -3.91
N ALA A 27 -0.48 8.85 -3.07
CA ALA A 27 -1.28 7.68 -3.42
C ALA A 27 -2.23 7.96 -4.60
N ARG A 28 -2.86 9.14 -4.67
CA ARG A 28 -3.73 9.52 -5.79
C ARG A 28 -2.97 9.69 -7.10
N GLN A 29 -1.81 10.34 -7.09
CA GLN A 29 -1.02 10.55 -8.30
C GLN A 29 -0.45 9.23 -8.83
N SER A 30 0.09 8.38 -7.95
CA SER A 30 0.52 7.03 -8.28
C SER A 30 -0.65 6.18 -8.80
N GLY A 31 -1.80 6.20 -8.13
CA GLY A 31 -3.02 5.51 -8.58
C GLY A 31 -3.52 6.00 -9.94
N ALA A 32 -3.31 7.28 -10.29
CA ALA A 32 -3.62 7.78 -11.64
C ALA A 32 -2.74 7.14 -12.71
N ILE A 33 -1.46 6.86 -12.41
CA ILE A 33 -0.55 6.10 -13.28
C ILE A 33 -1.09 4.67 -13.48
N LEU A 34 -1.43 3.99 -12.38
CA LEU A 34 -1.99 2.64 -12.43
C LEU A 34 -3.27 2.60 -13.26
N ARG A 35 -4.20 3.52 -13.01
CA ARG A 35 -5.47 3.60 -13.73
C ARG A 35 -5.29 3.86 -15.23
N ALA A 36 -4.34 4.73 -15.61
CA ALA A 36 -4.03 5.03 -17.00
C ALA A 36 -3.51 3.81 -17.75
N GLY A 37 -2.67 2.99 -17.07
CA GLY A 37 -2.10 1.78 -17.64
C GLY A 37 -3.03 0.57 -17.68
N TYR A 38 -4.04 0.50 -16.82
CA TYR A 38 -4.81 -0.72 -16.53
C TYR A 38 -5.41 -1.42 -17.75
N ASN A 39 -5.89 -0.70 -18.75
CA ASN A 39 -6.51 -1.28 -19.94
C ASN A 39 -5.59 -1.27 -21.17
N THR A 40 -4.29 -1.05 -20.97
CA THR A 40 -3.30 -1.10 -22.05
C THR A 40 -2.59 -2.46 -22.06
N GLU A 41 -2.00 -2.84 -23.20
CA GLU A 41 -1.10 -3.98 -23.24
C GLU A 41 0.21 -3.63 -22.52
N HIS A 42 0.60 -4.40 -21.53
CA HIS A 42 1.84 -4.22 -20.77
C HIS A 42 2.86 -5.28 -21.15
N GLN A 43 4.14 -4.92 -21.02
CA GLN A 43 5.18 -5.92 -20.94
C GLN A 43 5.20 -6.49 -19.53
N VAL A 44 4.94 -7.79 -19.40
CA VAL A 44 4.96 -8.51 -18.13
C VAL A 44 6.35 -9.11 -17.93
N GLY A 45 7.05 -8.67 -16.91
CA GLY A 45 8.30 -9.28 -16.45
C GLY A 45 8.04 -10.24 -15.30
N TYR A 46 8.92 -11.22 -15.13
CA TYR A 46 8.84 -12.18 -14.04
C TYR A 46 10.01 -11.98 -13.07
N LYS A 47 9.71 -11.84 -11.79
CA LYS A 47 10.66 -11.91 -10.69
C LYS A 47 10.71 -13.34 -10.14
N GLY A 48 11.36 -14.24 -10.78
CA GLY A 48 11.24 -15.65 -10.48
C GLY A 48 10.12 -16.31 -11.30
N GLU A 49 9.56 -17.43 -10.81
CA GLU A 49 8.64 -18.26 -11.60
C GLU A 49 7.20 -17.71 -11.66
N ILE A 50 6.77 -16.93 -10.67
CA ILE A 50 5.37 -16.47 -10.56
C ILE A 50 5.24 -14.98 -10.28
N ASP A 51 6.29 -14.33 -9.83
CA ASP A 51 6.24 -12.93 -9.44
C ASP A 51 6.23 -12.02 -10.67
N LEU A 52 5.13 -11.32 -10.90
CA LEU A 52 4.91 -10.49 -12.07
C LEU A 52 5.19 -9.03 -11.75
N VAL A 53 6.06 -8.44 -12.55
CA VAL A 53 6.33 -6.99 -12.52
C VAL A 53 5.87 -6.38 -13.81
N THR A 54 5.07 -5.34 -13.76
CA THR A 54 4.61 -4.59 -14.92
C THR A 54 5.44 -3.33 -15.11
N GLU A 55 5.52 -2.84 -16.35
CA GLU A 55 6.13 -1.53 -16.63
C GLU A 55 5.45 -0.40 -15.84
N ILE A 56 4.15 -0.51 -15.63
CA ILE A 56 3.34 0.47 -14.89
C ILE A 56 3.71 0.49 -13.41
N ASP A 57 4.01 -0.69 -12.82
CA ASP A 57 4.52 -0.79 -11.46
C ASP A 57 5.81 0.02 -11.28
N HIS A 58 6.77 -0.19 -12.16
CA HIS A 58 8.01 0.60 -12.16
C HIS A 58 7.78 2.10 -12.34
N GLN A 59 6.82 2.50 -13.18
CA GLN A 59 6.49 3.93 -13.34
C GLN A 59 5.86 4.51 -12.07
N SER A 60 4.96 3.76 -11.41
CA SER A 60 4.36 4.11 -10.14
C SER A 60 5.41 4.26 -9.05
N GLU A 61 6.30 3.26 -8.93
CA GLU A 61 7.40 3.30 -7.97
C GLU A 61 8.34 4.48 -8.19
N ALA A 62 8.80 4.68 -9.43
CA ALA A 62 9.70 5.80 -9.78
C ALA A 62 9.09 7.16 -9.40
N TYR A 63 7.79 7.34 -9.60
CA TYR A 63 7.07 8.53 -9.16
C TYR A 63 7.12 8.67 -7.63
N LEU A 64 6.71 7.65 -6.89
CA LEU A 64 6.63 7.68 -5.42
C LEU A 64 8.01 7.93 -4.79
N LEU A 65 9.02 7.18 -5.22
CA LEU A 65 10.39 7.33 -4.73
C LEU A 65 10.97 8.70 -5.07
N GLY A 66 10.73 9.19 -6.29
CA GLY A 66 11.19 10.52 -6.71
C GLY A 66 10.61 11.65 -5.87
N GLU A 67 9.32 11.60 -5.55
CA GLU A 67 8.66 12.60 -4.71
C GLU A 67 9.14 12.53 -3.25
N VAL A 68 9.21 11.32 -2.68
CA VAL A 68 9.66 11.13 -1.29
C VAL A 68 11.13 11.53 -1.13
N GLN A 69 12.02 11.11 -2.02
CA GLN A 69 13.45 11.47 -1.95
C GLN A 69 13.70 12.96 -2.17
N ARG A 70 12.90 13.62 -3.00
CA ARG A 70 13.00 15.06 -3.22
C ARG A 70 12.62 15.86 -1.98
N ASP A 71 11.50 15.48 -1.32
CA ASP A 71 10.93 16.25 -0.22
C ASP A 71 11.46 15.79 1.15
N PHE A 72 11.90 14.52 1.27
CA PHE A 72 12.44 13.91 2.48
C PHE A 72 13.73 13.11 2.20
N PRO A 73 14.80 13.74 1.72
CA PRO A 73 16.01 13.06 1.22
C PRO A 73 16.75 12.23 2.28
N GLU A 74 16.53 12.50 3.55
CA GLU A 74 17.19 11.82 4.67
C GLU A 74 16.38 10.64 5.22
N HIS A 75 15.12 10.44 4.75
CA HIS A 75 14.28 9.37 5.26
C HIS A 75 14.69 8.01 4.71
N HIS A 76 14.46 6.98 5.52
CA HIS A 76 14.61 5.59 5.11
C HIS A 76 13.38 5.12 4.34
N ILE A 77 13.56 4.34 3.27
CA ILE A 77 12.46 3.84 2.47
C ILE A 77 12.60 2.32 2.29
N PHE A 78 11.53 1.61 2.57
CA PHE A 78 11.32 0.24 2.12
C PHE A 78 10.31 0.28 0.97
N SER A 79 10.73 -0.08 -0.24
CA SER A 79 9.86 -0.27 -1.39
C SER A 79 9.84 -1.72 -1.80
N GLU A 80 8.69 -2.22 -2.26
CA GLU A 80 8.55 -3.62 -2.65
C GLU A 80 9.50 -3.96 -3.80
N GLU A 81 9.55 -3.11 -4.83
CA GLU A 81 10.30 -3.36 -6.05
C GLU A 81 11.79 -3.04 -5.91
N SER A 82 12.13 -1.84 -5.50
CA SER A 82 13.53 -1.37 -5.38
C SER A 82 14.21 -1.79 -4.08
N GLY A 83 13.47 -2.33 -3.11
CA GLY A 83 13.99 -2.74 -1.82
C GLY A 83 14.29 -1.55 -0.90
N ILE A 84 15.50 -1.50 -0.34
CA ILE A 84 15.86 -0.56 0.73
C ILE A 84 16.65 0.63 0.17
N ILE A 85 16.16 1.85 0.42
CA ILE A 85 16.91 3.10 0.27
C ILE A 85 17.31 3.55 1.67
N GLN A 86 18.62 3.55 1.93
CA GLN A 86 19.17 3.84 3.25
C GLN A 86 18.98 5.30 3.64
N GLY A 87 18.55 5.53 4.87
CA GLY A 87 18.33 6.85 5.44
C GLY A 87 18.19 6.79 6.95
N ASN A 88 17.65 7.85 7.54
CA ASN A 88 17.36 7.90 8.97
C ASN A 88 16.23 6.96 9.35
N ILE A 89 16.54 5.90 10.11
CA ILE A 89 15.59 4.87 10.57
C ILE A 89 14.55 5.37 11.58
N GLU A 90 14.65 6.59 12.06
CA GLU A 90 13.59 7.21 12.85
C GLU A 90 12.40 7.64 11.98
N ASN A 91 12.61 7.78 10.67
CA ASN A 91 11.64 8.20 9.68
C ASN A 91 11.63 7.17 8.54
N ILE A 92 10.66 6.26 8.55
CA ILE A 92 10.62 5.13 7.61
C ILE A 92 9.36 5.17 6.77
N TRP A 93 9.53 5.08 5.46
CA TRP A 93 8.46 4.86 4.50
C TRP A 93 8.36 3.38 4.14
N TYR A 94 7.15 2.88 4.05
CA TYR A 94 6.80 1.58 3.49
C TYR A 94 5.94 1.82 2.27
N ILE A 95 6.43 1.44 1.10
CA ILE A 95 5.81 1.75 -0.18
C ILE A 95 5.60 0.47 -0.97
N ASP A 96 4.35 0.21 -1.32
CA ASP A 96 3.95 -0.76 -2.31
C ASP A 96 3.26 0.01 -3.45
N PRO A 97 3.94 0.18 -4.59
CA PRO A 97 3.44 0.98 -5.69
C PRO A 97 2.27 0.36 -6.43
N LEU A 98 2.14 -0.97 -6.37
CA LEU A 98 1.05 -1.74 -6.99
C LEU A 98 0.78 -3.04 -6.23
N ASP A 99 0.10 -2.96 -5.07
CA ASP A 99 -0.41 -4.15 -4.39
C ASP A 99 -1.49 -4.83 -5.24
N GLY A 100 -1.31 -6.11 -5.49
CA GLY A 100 -2.13 -6.89 -6.39
C GLY A 100 -1.63 -6.94 -7.83
N THR A 101 -0.31 -6.96 -8.06
CA THR A 101 0.35 -7.02 -9.38
C THR A 101 -0.20 -8.16 -10.26
N VAL A 102 -0.44 -9.34 -9.68
CA VAL A 102 -1.05 -10.48 -10.40
C VAL A 102 -2.46 -10.13 -10.88
N ASN A 103 -3.29 -9.53 -10.03
CA ASN A 103 -4.63 -9.07 -10.40
C ASN A 103 -4.56 -8.05 -11.54
N TYR A 104 -3.66 -7.08 -11.41
CA TYR A 104 -3.46 -6.04 -12.40
C TYR A 104 -3.07 -6.63 -13.76
N ALA A 105 -2.07 -7.52 -13.79
CA ALA A 105 -1.58 -8.19 -15.00
C ALA A 105 -2.65 -9.04 -15.70
N HIS A 106 -3.58 -9.60 -14.92
CA HIS A 106 -4.68 -10.41 -15.44
C HIS A 106 -6.01 -9.65 -15.58
N HIS A 107 -5.98 -8.31 -15.52
CA HIS A 107 -7.16 -7.45 -15.64
C HIS A 107 -8.27 -7.73 -14.60
N VAL A 108 -7.90 -8.23 -13.42
CA VAL A 108 -8.80 -8.34 -12.28
C VAL A 108 -8.84 -6.98 -11.56
N PRO A 109 -10.01 -6.30 -11.42
CA PRO A 109 -10.09 -4.93 -10.94
C PRO A 109 -9.99 -4.83 -9.41
N VAL A 110 -8.94 -5.41 -8.83
CA VAL A 110 -8.67 -5.43 -7.38
C VAL A 110 -7.16 -5.24 -7.17
N PHE A 111 -6.74 -4.01 -7.04
CA PHE A 111 -5.36 -3.59 -6.77
C PHE A 111 -5.35 -2.19 -6.16
N CYS A 112 -4.25 -1.82 -5.50
CA CYS A 112 -4.15 -0.53 -4.86
C CYS A 112 -2.70 -0.03 -4.81
N VAL A 113 -2.55 1.25 -4.42
CA VAL A 113 -1.29 1.84 -3.94
C VAL A 113 -1.32 1.81 -2.43
N SER A 114 -0.27 1.33 -1.78
CA SER A 114 -0.18 1.28 -0.33
C SER A 114 1.05 2.06 0.15
N ILE A 115 0.83 3.03 1.05
CA ILE A 115 1.88 3.89 1.61
C ILE A 115 1.71 3.95 3.12
N GLY A 116 2.75 3.56 3.85
CA GLY A 116 2.86 3.70 5.29
C GLY A 116 4.05 4.60 5.66
N TYR A 117 3.89 5.38 6.73
CA TYR A 117 4.99 6.12 7.32
C TYR A 117 5.09 5.82 8.81
N ALA A 118 6.28 5.45 9.25
CA ALA A 118 6.60 5.22 10.65
C ALA A 118 7.57 6.28 11.17
N LEU A 119 7.29 6.73 12.38
CA LEU A 119 8.12 7.64 13.15
C LEU A 119 8.57 6.95 14.43
N HIS A 120 9.90 6.93 14.69
CA HIS A 120 10.50 6.26 15.86
C HIS A 120 10.04 4.80 16.03
N GLY A 121 9.91 4.07 14.91
CA GLY A 121 9.51 2.66 14.89
C GLY A 121 8.00 2.40 15.10
N GLN A 122 7.16 3.43 15.14
CA GLN A 122 5.70 3.29 15.23
C GLN A 122 5.03 3.82 13.97
N LEU A 123 4.09 3.06 13.41
CA LEU A 123 3.28 3.54 12.28
C LEU A 123 2.51 4.79 12.71
N ALA A 124 2.76 5.90 12.04
CA ALA A 124 2.15 7.20 12.30
C ALA A 124 1.05 7.54 11.31
N LEU A 125 1.29 7.31 10.02
CA LEU A 125 0.37 7.62 8.94
C LEU A 125 0.27 6.44 7.97
N GLY A 126 -0.88 6.30 7.32
CA GLY A 126 -1.08 5.31 6.27
C GLY A 126 -2.15 5.72 5.28
N ALA A 127 -1.95 5.36 4.01
CA ALA A 127 -2.93 5.49 2.95
C ALA A 127 -2.92 4.24 2.06
N VAL A 128 -4.10 3.75 1.72
CA VAL A 128 -4.32 2.71 0.70
C VAL A 128 -5.35 3.25 -0.28
N TYR A 129 -5.00 3.29 -1.57
CA TYR A 129 -5.84 3.87 -2.60
C TYR A 129 -6.17 2.87 -3.71
N ASP A 130 -7.46 2.53 -3.84
CA ASP A 130 -7.99 1.81 -5.00
C ASP A 130 -8.36 2.83 -6.10
N PRO A 131 -7.58 2.89 -7.21
CA PRO A 131 -7.79 3.91 -8.22
C PRO A 131 -8.98 3.63 -9.14
N LEU A 132 -9.48 2.38 -9.19
CA LEU A 132 -10.63 2.04 -10.02
C LEU A 132 -11.96 2.40 -9.35
N ARG A 133 -12.02 2.26 -8.02
CA ARG A 133 -13.20 2.62 -7.22
C ARG A 133 -13.16 4.04 -6.69
N ASP A 134 -12.01 4.74 -6.82
CA ASP A 134 -11.73 6.02 -6.16
C ASP A 134 -11.97 5.93 -4.65
N GLU A 135 -11.46 4.86 -4.05
CA GLU A 135 -11.54 4.61 -2.61
C GLU A 135 -10.19 4.88 -1.95
N MET A 136 -10.14 5.95 -1.16
CA MET A 136 -8.97 6.33 -0.35
C MET A 136 -9.20 5.97 1.10
N PHE A 137 -8.51 4.92 1.55
CA PHE A 137 -8.43 4.56 2.96
C PHE A 137 -7.25 5.28 3.58
N THR A 138 -7.47 5.95 4.70
CA THR A 138 -6.43 6.68 5.42
C THR A 138 -6.51 6.43 6.91
N ALA A 139 -5.35 6.50 7.57
CA ALA A 139 -5.27 6.44 9.02
C ALA A 139 -4.12 7.32 9.53
N GLU A 140 -4.36 7.94 10.67
CA GLU A 140 -3.36 8.62 11.47
C GLU A 140 -3.41 8.05 12.89
N CYS A 141 -2.24 7.77 13.47
CA CYS A 141 -2.14 7.18 14.81
C CYS A 141 -2.90 8.03 15.84
N GLY A 142 -3.81 7.41 16.58
CA GLY A 142 -4.66 8.07 17.57
C GLY A 142 -5.84 8.88 17.01
N GLN A 143 -5.96 9.06 15.68
CA GLN A 143 -7.06 9.83 15.05
C GLN A 143 -8.12 8.93 14.40
N GLY A 144 -7.82 7.63 14.23
CA GLY A 144 -8.71 6.64 13.62
C GLY A 144 -8.45 6.44 12.13
N ALA A 145 -9.36 5.69 11.48
CA ALA A 145 -9.30 5.36 10.07
C ALA A 145 -10.50 5.91 9.31
N TYR A 146 -10.31 6.21 8.03
CA TYR A 146 -11.31 6.86 7.19
C TYR A 146 -11.32 6.27 5.78
N LEU A 147 -12.48 6.25 5.14
CA LEU A 147 -12.69 5.99 3.71
C LEU A 147 -13.26 7.26 3.08
N ASN A 148 -12.53 7.86 2.15
CA ASN A 148 -12.93 9.11 1.49
C ASN A 148 -13.39 10.18 2.50
N GLY A 149 -12.66 10.33 3.60
CA GLY A 149 -12.96 11.28 4.68
C GLY A 149 -14.10 10.88 5.64
N LYS A 150 -14.77 9.73 5.41
CA LYS A 150 -15.77 9.19 6.34
C LYS A 150 -15.11 8.23 7.33
N ARG A 151 -15.32 8.46 8.62
CA ARG A 151 -14.76 7.62 9.67
C ARG A 151 -15.21 6.16 9.53
N LEU A 152 -14.26 5.25 9.59
CA LEU A 152 -14.49 3.82 9.62
C LEU A 152 -14.60 3.30 11.05
N ASN A 153 -15.41 2.25 11.23
CA ASN A 153 -15.48 1.49 12.45
C ASN A 153 -15.39 0.01 12.12
N VAL A 154 -14.79 -0.76 13.00
CA VAL A 154 -14.79 -2.22 12.88
C VAL A 154 -16.22 -2.76 12.97
N SER A 155 -16.48 -3.92 12.36
CA SER A 155 -17.78 -4.56 12.45
C SER A 155 -18.11 -4.97 13.89
N ALA A 156 -19.39 -5.04 14.24
CA ALA A 156 -19.84 -5.56 15.53
C ALA A 156 -19.95 -7.10 15.56
N THR A 157 -19.46 -7.79 14.52
CA THR A 157 -19.50 -9.26 14.42
C THR A 157 -18.55 -9.87 15.43
N SER A 158 -19.09 -10.57 16.43
CA SER A 158 -18.34 -11.21 17.51
C SER A 158 -18.28 -12.74 17.39
N GLU A 159 -19.07 -13.33 16.50
CA GLU A 159 -19.14 -14.77 16.30
C GLU A 159 -18.46 -15.17 14.99
N LEU A 160 -17.51 -16.10 15.05
CA LEU A 160 -16.75 -16.56 13.90
C LEU A 160 -17.66 -17.09 12.78
N LYS A 161 -18.69 -17.86 13.11
CA LYS A 161 -19.67 -18.39 12.13
C LYS A 161 -20.45 -17.34 11.34
N ARG A 162 -20.42 -16.06 11.79
CA ARG A 162 -21.08 -14.91 11.14
C ARG A 162 -20.08 -13.97 10.46
N SER A 163 -18.79 -14.33 10.48
CA SER A 163 -17.73 -13.54 9.92
C SER A 163 -17.49 -13.92 8.46
N LEU A 164 -17.23 -12.91 7.63
CA LEU A 164 -16.58 -13.04 6.34
C LEU A 164 -15.10 -12.72 6.57
N LEU A 165 -14.22 -13.64 6.20
CA LEU A 165 -12.78 -13.47 6.32
C LEU A 165 -12.16 -13.23 4.93
N VAL A 166 -10.96 -12.72 4.93
CA VAL A 166 -10.12 -12.64 3.74
C VAL A 166 -8.75 -13.20 4.07
N THR A 167 -8.13 -13.88 3.11
CA THR A 167 -6.78 -14.41 3.25
C THR A 167 -6.02 -14.32 1.93
N GLY A 168 -4.71 -14.48 2.01
CA GLY A 168 -3.81 -14.65 0.87
C GLY A 168 -2.96 -15.88 1.04
N PHE A 169 -2.30 -16.28 -0.06
CA PHE A 169 -1.37 -17.39 -0.11
C PHE A 169 -0.02 -16.87 -0.58
N PRO A 170 1.10 -17.40 -0.05
CA PRO A 170 2.43 -17.09 -0.57
C PRO A 170 2.57 -17.51 -2.03
N TYR A 171 3.37 -16.78 -2.79
CA TYR A 171 3.61 -17.12 -4.21
C TYR A 171 4.39 -18.42 -4.39
N ASP A 172 5.12 -18.87 -3.37
CA ASP A 172 5.97 -20.08 -3.37
C ASP A 172 5.34 -21.28 -2.65
N THR A 173 4.01 -21.36 -2.64
CA THR A 173 3.23 -22.40 -1.92
C THR A 173 3.69 -23.84 -2.23
N TRP A 174 4.24 -24.10 -3.42
CA TRP A 174 4.78 -25.43 -3.78
C TRP A 174 6.15 -25.75 -3.16
N ASN A 175 6.88 -24.73 -2.63
CA ASN A 175 8.21 -24.88 -2.05
C ASN A 175 8.24 -24.74 -0.53
N THR A 176 7.14 -24.32 0.08
CA THR A 176 7.07 -24.05 1.52
C THR A 176 5.98 -24.86 2.22
N LYS A 177 6.22 -25.19 3.49
CA LYS A 177 5.19 -25.75 4.38
C LYS A 177 4.33 -24.67 5.04
N LEU A 178 4.68 -23.41 4.88
CA LEU A 178 3.92 -22.26 5.38
C LEU A 178 2.97 -21.74 4.28
N ASP A 179 2.17 -22.64 3.74
CA ASP A 179 1.32 -22.42 2.57
C ASP A 179 -0.06 -21.85 2.90
N ASN A 180 -0.42 -21.72 4.17
CA ASN A 180 -1.71 -21.22 4.67
C ASN A 180 -2.96 -22.09 4.30
N PHE A 181 -2.84 -23.19 3.57
CA PHE A 181 -3.97 -24.02 3.16
C PHE A 181 -4.70 -24.65 4.35
N ALA A 182 -3.97 -25.11 5.36
CA ALA A 182 -4.58 -25.68 6.57
C ALA A 182 -5.42 -24.66 7.35
N ASN A 183 -4.98 -23.42 7.43
CA ASN A 183 -5.74 -22.32 8.04
C ASN A 183 -6.98 -21.98 7.21
N PHE A 184 -6.83 -21.89 5.89
CA PHE A 184 -7.93 -21.65 4.95
C PHE A 184 -9.02 -22.72 5.09
N GLU A 185 -8.66 -24.01 5.07
CA GLU A 185 -9.60 -25.11 5.26
C GLU A 185 -10.33 -25.04 6.60
N LYS A 186 -9.57 -24.83 7.68
CA LYS A 186 -10.13 -24.77 9.04
C LYS A 186 -11.07 -23.57 9.21
N LEU A 187 -10.66 -22.38 8.79
CA LEU A 187 -11.45 -21.17 8.95
C LEU A 187 -12.63 -21.12 7.99
N GLY A 188 -12.50 -21.64 6.78
CA GLY A 188 -13.61 -21.73 5.82
C GLY A 188 -14.78 -22.61 6.31
N LYS A 189 -14.48 -23.61 7.16
CA LYS A 189 -15.52 -24.45 7.80
C LYS A 189 -16.20 -23.79 9.02
N LEU A 190 -15.59 -22.74 9.57
CA LEU A 190 -16.04 -22.10 10.81
C LEU A 190 -16.69 -20.74 10.59
N THR A 191 -16.57 -20.20 9.37
CA THR A 191 -17.01 -18.84 9.02
C THR A 191 -18.11 -18.87 7.97
N GLN A 192 -18.64 -17.69 7.65
CA GLN A 192 -19.61 -17.53 6.56
C GLN A 192 -18.96 -17.66 5.18
N GLY A 193 -17.66 -17.37 5.09
CA GLY A 193 -16.82 -17.48 3.91
C GLY A 193 -15.41 -16.93 4.18
N VAL A 194 -14.49 -17.29 3.31
CA VAL A 194 -13.11 -16.80 3.26
C VAL A 194 -12.79 -16.40 1.84
#